data_a73dd95833cd9635053f07bc376647aa
#
_entry.id   a73dd95833cd9635053f07bc376647aa
#
_cell.length_a   1.000
_cell.length_b   1.000
_cell.length_c   1.000
_cell.angle_alpha   90.00
_cell.angle_beta   90.00
_cell.angle_gamma   90.00
#
_symmetry.space_group_name_H-M   'P 1'
#
loop_
_entity.id
_entity.type
_entity.pdbx_description
1 polymer ?
#
loop_
_entity_poly.entity_id
_entity_poly.type
_entity_poly.pdbx_seq_one_letter_code
_entity_poly.pdbx_strand_id
1 'polypeptide(L)'
;MKILQTRIYRLSIPMHPFRIATGTLSETQNLFIRIETDDGLTGVGECSAFPMIVGETQSTCFEMARDFARLWKGKDATDIEARLEELHDFTAFNSTAKSAFDMALYDLAAKKKGLPLYRYLGGKIKPMETDLTIGIDEPEAMARKAAEFRQQGVRIIKIKLGKN
;
A
#
# COMPACT_ATOMS: atom_id res chain seq x y z
N MET A 1 5.39 23.13 -7.74
CA MET A 1 5.03 21.79 -8.29
C MET A 1 3.54 21.59 -8.09
N LYS A 2 2.76 22.01 -9.11
CA LYS A 2 1.29 21.94 -9.00
C LYS A 2 0.77 20.59 -9.47
N ILE A 3 -0.16 20.04 -8.74
CA ILE A 3 -0.86 18.79 -9.10
C ILE A 3 -1.81 19.09 -10.27
N LEU A 4 -1.51 18.53 -11.44
CA LEU A 4 -2.36 18.65 -12.63
C LEU A 4 -3.49 17.66 -12.62
N GLN A 5 -3.17 16.41 -12.32
CA GLN A 5 -4.10 15.29 -12.40
C GLN A 5 -3.69 14.18 -11.45
N THR A 6 -4.68 13.51 -10.89
CA THR A 6 -4.50 12.23 -10.19
C THR A 6 -5.27 11.14 -10.94
N ARG A 7 -4.56 10.10 -11.36
CA ARG A 7 -5.15 8.89 -11.96
C ARG A 7 -5.29 7.81 -10.91
N ILE A 8 -6.41 7.14 -10.94
CA ILE A 8 -6.78 6.11 -9.97
C ILE A 8 -7.09 4.82 -10.73
N TYR A 9 -6.36 3.76 -10.43
CA TYR A 9 -6.51 2.46 -11.07
C TYR A 9 -7.00 1.44 -10.04
N ARG A 10 -7.98 0.62 -10.41
CA ARG A 10 -8.40 -0.54 -9.64
C ARG A 10 -7.58 -1.75 -10.07
N LEU A 11 -6.97 -2.42 -9.12
CA LEU A 11 -6.18 -3.63 -9.34
C LEU A 11 -6.74 -4.76 -8.49
N SER A 12 -7.18 -5.83 -9.14
CA SER A 12 -7.48 -7.10 -8.48
C SER A 12 -6.37 -8.08 -8.85
N ILE A 13 -5.45 -8.33 -7.92
CA ILE A 13 -4.25 -9.12 -8.17
C ILE A 13 -4.48 -10.54 -7.64
N PRO A 14 -4.56 -11.56 -8.50
CA PRO A 14 -4.71 -12.94 -8.08
C PRO A 14 -3.54 -13.39 -7.20
N MET A 15 -3.82 -14.18 -6.19
CA MET A 15 -2.82 -14.78 -5.33
C MET A 15 -3.17 -16.23 -4.99
N HIS A 16 -2.20 -17.00 -4.56
CA HIS A 16 -2.51 -18.30 -3.98
C HIS A 16 -3.43 -18.13 -2.77
N PRO A 17 -4.46 -18.99 -2.63
CA PRO A 17 -5.37 -18.90 -1.49
C PRO A 17 -4.61 -18.79 -0.17
N PHE A 18 -4.86 -17.69 0.53
CA PHE A 18 -4.21 -17.39 1.80
C PHE A 18 -5.27 -17.37 2.90
N ARG A 19 -5.24 -18.40 3.75
CA ARG A 19 -6.20 -18.55 4.85
C ARG A 19 -5.67 -17.91 6.13
N ILE A 20 -6.51 -17.11 6.73
CA ILE A 20 -6.31 -16.48 8.04
C ILE A 20 -7.55 -16.71 8.91
N ALA A 21 -7.49 -16.38 10.19
CA ALA A 21 -8.59 -16.61 11.14
C ALA A 21 -9.92 -15.94 10.74
N THR A 22 -9.89 -14.88 9.93
CA THR A 22 -11.07 -14.14 9.48
C THR A 22 -11.57 -14.53 8.09
N GLY A 23 -10.89 -15.43 7.38
CA GLY A 23 -11.32 -15.90 6.06
C GLY A 23 -10.18 -16.29 5.13
N THR A 24 -10.52 -16.56 3.87
CA THR A 24 -9.56 -16.91 2.82
C THR A 24 -9.53 -15.82 1.77
N LEU A 25 -8.34 -15.37 1.41
CA LEU A 25 -8.09 -14.42 0.34
C LEU A 25 -7.54 -15.15 -0.88
N SER A 26 -8.11 -14.92 -2.06
CA SER A 26 -7.63 -15.44 -3.36
C SER A 26 -7.16 -14.31 -4.29
N GLU A 27 -7.37 -13.08 -3.91
CA GLU A 27 -6.90 -11.88 -4.62
C GLU A 27 -6.70 -10.73 -3.64
N THR A 28 -5.87 -9.76 -4.00
CA THR A 28 -5.83 -8.47 -3.32
C THR A 28 -6.59 -7.43 -4.14
N GLN A 29 -7.40 -6.62 -3.46
CA GLN A 29 -8.19 -5.56 -4.09
C GLN A 29 -7.58 -4.21 -3.75
N ASN A 30 -6.67 -3.75 -4.60
CA ASN A 30 -5.89 -2.54 -4.36
C ASN A 30 -6.31 -1.40 -5.30
N LEU A 31 -5.98 -0.18 -4.91
CA LEU A 31 -5.94 0.97 -5.81
C LEU A 31 -4.50 1.41 -6.00
N PHE A 32 -4.16 1.81 -7.20
CA PHE A 32 -2.92 2.46 -7.52
C PHE A 32 -3.21 3.94 -7.84
N ILE A 33 -2.55 4.83 -7.13
CA ILE A 33 -2.68 6.28 -7.28
C ILE A 33 -1.45 6.80 -8.00
N ARG A 34 -1.66 7.59 -9.06
CA ARG A 34 -0.60 8.30 -9.77
C ARG A 34 -0.93 9.78 -9.84
N ILE A 35 -0.13 10.59 -9.18
CA ILE A 35 -0.21 12.06 -9.22
C ILE A 35 0.74 12.57 -10.29
N GLU A 36 0.25 13.42 -11.18
CA GLU A 36 1.00 14.07 -12.24
C GLU A 36 1.10 15.57 -11.95
N THR A 37 2.29 16.16 -12.11
CA THR A 37 2.58 17.55 -11.78
C THR A 37 2.99 18.38 -13.01
N ASP A 38 2.91 19.70 -12.89
CA ASP A 38 3.20 20.69 -13.94
C ASP A 38 4.67 20.71 -14.38
N ASP A 39 5.58 20.20 -13.58
CA ASP A 39 7.00 20.04 -13.91
C ASP A 39 7.34 18.66 -14.49
N GLY A 40 6.33 17.83 -14.82
CA GLY A 40 6.48 16.53 -15.46
C GLY A 40 6.82 15.38 -14.54
N LEU A 41 6.98 15.63 -13.23
CA LEU A 41 7.18 14.55 -12.26
C LEU A 41 5.87 13.81 -11.98
N THR A 42 6.01 12.53 -11.63
CA THR A 42 4.90 11.70 -11.22
C THR A 42 5.20 10.99 -9.91
N GLY A 43 4.24 11.03 -8.96
CA GLY A 43 4.30 10.29 -7.72
C GLY A 43 3.29 9.16 -7.70
N VAL A 44 3.64 8.08 -7.02
CA VAL A 44 2.80 6.88 -6.95
C VAL A 44 2.58 6.44 -5.51
N GLY A 45 1.39 5.90 -5.26
CA GLY A 45 1.04 5.30 -3.99
C GLY A 45 0.03 4.18 -4.18
N GLU A 46 -0.06 3.30 -3.22
CA GLU A 46 -0.94 2.14 -3.25
C GLU A 46 -1.86 2.11 -2.03
N CYS A 47 -3.11 1.82 -2.27
CA CYS A 47 -4.15 1.62 -1.28
C CYS A 47 -4.53 0.13 -1.30
N SER A 48 -4.28 -0.58 -0.22
CA SER A 48 -4.66 -1.99 -0.07
C SER A 48 -5.91 -2.10 0.78
N ALA A 49 -7.07 -2.20 0.13
CA ALA A 49 -8.35 -2.30 0.82
C ALA A 49 -8.50 -3.68 1.47
N PHE A 50 -8.78 -3.71 2.76
CA PHE A 50 -9.02 -4.94 3.50
C PHE A 50 -10.18 -4.76 4.49
N PRO A 51 -11.44 -4.99 4.05
CA PRO A 51 -12.63 -4.66 4.83
C PRO A 51 -12.66 -5.23 6.25
N MET A 52 -12.18 -6.45 6.42
CA MET A 52 -12.18 -7.11 7.73
C MET A 52 -11.20 -6.51 8.76
N ILE A 53 -10.25 -5.68 8.31
CA ILE A 53 -9.27 -5.05 9.18
C ILE A 53 -9.52 -3.55 9.31
N VAL A 54 -9.70 -2.86 8.18
CA VAL A 54 -9.80 -1.40 8.15
C VAL A 54 -11.21 -0.88 7.87
N GLY A 55 -12.17 -1.76 7.56
CA GLY A 55 -13.55 -1.37 7.21
C GLY A 55 -13.70 -0.72 5.84
N GLU A 56 -12.63 -0.67 5.04
CA GLU A 56 -12.62 -0.04 3.73
C GLU A 56 -12.61 -1.10 2.62
N THR A 57 -13.49 -0.97 1.63
CA THR A 57 -13.51 -1.79 0.42
C THR A 57 -12.79 -1.09 -0.73
N GLN A 58 -12.41 -1.82 -1.77
CA GLN A 58 -11.86 -1.20 -2.99
C GLN A 58 -12.78 -0.12 -3.55
N SER A 59 -14.09 -0.33 -3.51
CA SER A 59 -15.08 0.64 -4.02
C SER A 59 -15.15 1.90 -3.15
N THR A 60 -15.20 1.76 -1.82
CA THR A 60 -15.22 2.93 -0.93
C THR A 60 -13.91 3.72 -1.03
N CYS A 61 -12.77 3.04 -1.07
CA CYS A 61 -11.47 3.68 -1.31
C CYS A 61 -11.41 4.40 -2.66
N PHE A 62 -12.02 3.82 -3.71
CA PHE A 62 -12.03 4.43 -5.04
C PHE A 62 -12.81 5.74 -5.07
N GLU A 63 -14.01 5.79 -4.49
CA GLU A 63 -14.79 7.03 -4.43
C GLU A 63 -14.09 8.08 -3.55
N MET A 64 -13.52 7.69 -2.42
CA MET A 64 -12.74 8.59 -1.58
C MET A 64 -11.51 9.13 -2.31
N ALA A 65 -10.80 8.30 -3.05
CA ALA A 65 -9.66 8.74 -3.85
C ALA A 65 -10.06 9.74 -4.95
N ARG A 66 -11.26 9.61 -5.52
CA ARG A 66 -11.82 10.61 -6.47
C ARG A 66 -12.06 11.96 -5.79
N ASP A 67 -12.56 11.97 -4.57
CA ASP A 67 -12.75 13.19 -3.80
C ASP A 67 -11.42 13.85 -3.47
N PHE A 68 -10.43 13.09 -3.01
CA PHE A 68 -9.08 13.59 -2.75
C PHE A 68 -8.40 14.13 -4.01
N ALA A 69 -8.57 13.45 -5.15
CA ALA A 69 -8.06 13.91 -6.44
C ALA A 69 -8.64 15.28 -6.84
N ARG A 70 -9.95 15.51 -6.60
CA ARG A 70 -10.60 16.80 -6.81
C ARG A 70 -10.10 17.87 -5.84
N LEU A 71 -9.96 17.51 -4.56
CA LEU A 71 -9.48 18.39 -3.51
C LEU A 71 -8.07 18.93 -3.78
N TRP A 72 -7.18 18.09 -4.32
CA TRP A 72 -5.78 18.44 -4.52
C TRP A 72 -5.45 19.03 -5.91
N LYS A 73 -6.40 18.99 -6.85
CA LYS A 73 -6.16 19.54 -8.20
C LYS A 73 -5.76 21.01 -8.15
N GLY A 74 -4.64 21.34 -8.78
CA GLY A 74 -4.08 22.70 -8.86
C GLY A 74 -3.29 23.13 -7.62
N LYS A 75 -3.26 22.32 -6.56
CA LYS A 75 -2.52 22.63 -5.32
C LYS A 75 -1.04 22.27 -5.44
N ASP A 76 -0.25 22.82 -4.54
CA ASP A 76 1.19 22.56 -4.48
C ASP A 76 1.48 21.24 -3.78
N ALA A 77 2.11 20.30 -4.50
CA ALA A 77 2.52 19.01 -4.00
C ALA A 77 3.79 19.08 -3.12
N THR A 78 4.49 20.20 -3.04
CA THR A 78 5.69 20.32 -2.20
C THR A 78 5.38 20.57 -0.73
N ASP A 79 4.21 21.12 -0.44
CA ASP A 79 3.72 21.31 0.92
C ASP A 79 2.95 20.05 1.36
N ILE A 80 3.71 19.00 1.70
CA ILE A 80 3.14 17.69 2.06
C ILE A 80 2.26 17.82 3.30
N GLU A 81 2.72 18.55 4.33
CA GLU A 81 2.00 18.68 5.58
C GLU A 81 0.62 19.29 5.37
N ALA A 82 0.53 20.43 4.68
CA ALA A 82 -0.75 21.04 4.36
C ALA A 82 -1.66 20.13 3.52
N ARG A 83 -1.10 19.36 2.59
CA ARG A 83 -1.90 18.40 1.80
C ARG A 83 -2.48 17.29 2.67
N LEU A 84 -1.70 16.77 3.60
CA LEU A 84 -2.17 15.71 4.51
C LEU A 84 -3.20 16.23 5.51
N GLU A 85 -3.01 17.44 6.06
CA GLU A 85 -4.00 18.10 6.92
C GLU A 85 -5.35 18.24 6.20
N GLU A 86 -5.35 18.68 4.93
CA GLU A 86 -6.57 18.77 4.13
C GLU A 86 -7.32 17.44 4.01
N LEU A 87 -6.63 16.31 3.89
CA LEU A 87 -7.27 14.99 3.87
C LEU A 87 -7.86 14.62 5.23
N HIS A 88 -7.19 15.02 6.32
CA HIS A 88 -7.68 14.78 7.68
C HIS A 88 -8.92 15.62 7.98
N ASP A 89 -8.92 16.88 7.56
CA ASP A 89 -10.05 17.80 7.74
C ASP A 89 -11.24 17.43 6.85
N PHE A 90 -10.97 16.92 5.65
CA PHE A 90 -12.02 16.53 4.71
C PHE A 90 -12.86 15.35 5.21
N THR A 91 -12.26 14.36 5.84
CA THR A 91 -12.98 13.17 6.31
C THR A 91 -12.29 12.48 7.48
N ALA A 92 -13.11 11.93 8.38
CA ALA A 92 -12.60 11.00 9.40
C ALA A 92 -12.26 9.64 8.75
N PHE A 93 -11.40 8.85 9.40
CA PHE A 93 -11.00 7.51 8.96
C PHE A 93 -10.41 7.49 7.54
N ASN A 94 -10.78 6.52 6.71
CA ASN A 94 -10.31 6.33 5.33
C ASN A 94 -8.77 6.29 5.25
N SER A 95 -8.14 5.66 6.24
CA SER A 95 -6.68 5.64 6.40
C SER A 95 -5.96 4.99 5.22
N THR A 96 -6.58 3.99 4.61
CA THR A 96 -6.00 3.26 3.48
C THR A 96 -5.92 4.15 2.23
N ALA A 97 -6.98 4.89 1.94
CA ALA A 97 -6.99 5.85 0.84
C ALA A 97 -6.04 7.04 1.12
N LYS A 98 -6.05 7.59 2.33
CA LYS A 98 -5.13 8.67 2.74
C LYS A 98 -3.67 8.25 2.61
N SER A 99 -3.33 7.04 3.06
CA SER A 99 -1.98 6.48 2.95
C SER A 99 -1.46 6.41 1.51
N ALA A 100 -2.32 6.07 0.54
CA ALA A 100 -1.91 6.05 -0.86
C ALA A 100 -1.55 7.45 -1.39
N PHE A 101 -2.28 8.48 -0.99
CA PHE A 101 -2.00 9.87 -1.36
C PHE A 101 -0.75 10.39 -0.67
N ASP A 102 -0.55 10.05 0.61
CA ASP A 102 0.68 10.34 1.37
C ASP A 102 1.91 9.72 0.69
N MET A 103 1.89 8.43 0.40
CA MET A 103 2.98 7.76 -0.35
C MET A 103 3.29 8.45 -1.67
N ALA A 104 2.28 8.88 -2.43
CA ALA A 104 2.47 9.55 -3.71
C ALA A 104 3.15 10.91 -3.56
N LEU A 105 2.86 11.69 -2.50
CA LEU A 105 3.55 12.95 -2.24
C LEU A 105 5.01 12.75 -1.84
N TYR A 106 5.29 11.77 -0.96
CA TYR A 106 6.67 11.47 -0.58
C TYR A 106 7.50 10.93 -1.76
N ASP A 107 6.89 10.14 -2.65
CA ASP A 107 7.53 9.67 -3.88
C ASP A 107 7.87 10.87 -4.82
N LEU A 108 6.94 11.83 -4.97
CA LEU A 108 7.19 13.08 -5.70
C LEU A 108 8.34 13.88 -5.08
N ALA A 109 8.33 14.07 -3.76
CA ALA A 109 9.34 14.83 -3.05
C ALA A 109 10.73 14.21 -3.19
N ALA A 110 10.83 12.89 -3.08
CA ALA A 110 12.07 12.15 -3.28
C ALA A 110 12.59 12.30 -4.72
N LYS A 111 11.73 12.13 -5.71
CA LYS A 111 12.05 12.32 -7.14
C LYS A 111 12.51 13.73 -7.44
N LYS A 112 11.84 14.74 -6.88
CA LYS A 112 12.25 16.15 -7.02
C LYS A 112 13.64 16.44 -6.47
N LYS A 113 14.04 15.72 -5.41
CA LYS A 113 15.40 15.80 -4.85
C LYS A 113 16.41 14.89 -5.58
N GLY A 114 16.01 14.12 -6.58
CA GLY A 114 16.87 13.14 -7.27
C GLY A 114 17.32 12.01 -6.37
N LEU A 115 16.56 11.68 -5.31
CA LEU A 115 16.89 10.68 -4.32
C LEU A 115 15.91 9.50 -4.39
N PRO A 116 16.37 8.27 -4.13
CA PRO A 116 15.43 7.19 -3.84
C PRO A 116 14.72 7.46 -2.51
N LEU A 117 13.44 7.05 -2.42
CA LEU A 117 12.56 7.37 -1.29
C LEU A 117 13.19 7.02 0.07
N TYR A 118 13.84 5.84 0.19
CA TYR A 118 14.45 5.45 1.47
C TYR A 118 15.53 6.44 1.93
N ARG A 119 16.30 7.03 1.01
CA ARG A 119 17.30 8.07 1.35
C ARG A 119 16.64 9.39 1.71
N TYR A 120 15.59 9.76 0.98
CA TYR A 120 14.80 10.96 1.29
C TYR A 120 14.26 10.89 2.72
N LEU A 121 13.83 9.71 3.17
CA LEU A 121 13.35 9.44 4.52
C LEU A 121 14.49 9.22 5.55
N GLY A 122 15.75 9.49 5.21
CA GLY A 122 16.91 9.38 6.12
C GLY A 122 17.47 7.96 6.25
N GLY A 123 16.98 7.02 5.48
CA GLY A 123 17.45 5.63 5.51
C GLY A 123 18.83 5.42 4.87
N LYS A 124 19.47 4.31 5.22
CA LYS A 124 20.73 3.84 4.63
C LYS A 124 20.55 2.44 4.06
N ILE A 125 21.27 2.11 3.00
CA ILE A 125 21.31 0.74 2.48
C ILE A 125 21.90 -0.16 3.56
N LYS A 126 21.19 -1.22 3.88
CA LYS A 126 21.64 -2.30 4.77
C LYS A 126 21.09 -3.63 4.27
N PRO A 127 21.79 -4.75 4.51
CA PRO A 127 21.22 -6.06 4.29
C PRO A 127 19.92 -6.20 5.09
N MET A 128 18.87 -6.69 4.44
CA MET A 128 17.59 -6.95 5.08
C MET A 128 17.19 -8.40 4.83
N GLU A 129 16.63 -9.02 5.85
CA GLU A 129 16.08 -10.35 5.80
C GLU A 129 14.57 -10.25 6.02
N THR A 130 13.79 -11.00 5.24
CA THR A 130 12.33 -11.06 5.38
C THR A 130 11.90 -12.47 5.72
N ASP A 131 10.70 -12.61 6.26
CA ASP A 131 10.02 -13.88 6.44
C ASP A 131 9.15 -14.23 5.23
N LEU A 132 8.82 -15.52 5.09
CA LEU A 132 7.70 -15.98 4.30
C LEU A 132 6.61 -16.53 5.22
N THR A 133 5.36 -16.16 4.92
CA THR A 133 4.21 -16.55 5.75
C THR A 133 3.54 -17.81 5.19
N ILE A 134 3.29 -18.78 6.06
CA ILE A 134 2.44 -19.93 5.80
C ILE A 134 1.04 -19.63 6.35
N GLY A 135 0.02 -19.67 5.48
CA GLY A 135 -1.38 -19.56 5.87
C GLY A 135 -1.86 -20.75 6.68
N ILE A 136 -3.06 -20.63 7.26
CA ILE A 136 -3.68 -21.75 8.02
C ILE A 136 -4.06 -22.86 7.05
N ASP A 137 -3.59 -24.06 7.31
CA ASP A 137 -3.89 -25.28 6.55
C ASP A 137 -3.73 -26.50 7.48
N GLU A 138 -3.90 -27.72 6.94
CA GLU A 138 -3.62 -28.95 7.67
C GLU A 138 -2.14 -29.04 8.07
N PRO A 139 -1.82 -29.54 9.28
CA PRO A 139 -0.46 -29.53 9.82
C PRO A 139 0.59 -30.13 8.87
N GLU A 140 0.24 -31.21 8.18
CA GLU A 140 1.13 -31.89 7.24
C GLU A 140 1.41 -31.05 5.99
N ALA A 141 0.40 -30.29 5.50
CA ALA A 141 0.57 -29.38 4.38
C ALA A 141 1.46 -28.17 4.77
N MET A 142 1.25 -27.64 5.97
CA MET A 142 2.07 -26.56 6.51
C MET A 142 3.51 -27.02 6.73
N ALA A 143 3.73 -28.22 7.23
CA ALA A 143 5.05 -28.80 7.43
C ALA A 143 5.79 -28.98 6.09
N ARG A 144 5.11 -29.53 5.07
CA ARG A 144 5.69 -29.62 3.70
C ARG A 144 6.08 -28.26 3.16
N LYS A 145 5.21 -27.25 3.30
CA LYS A 145 5.49 -25.88 2.84
C LYS A 145 6.67 -25.25 3.58
N ALA A 146 6.79 -25.48 4.87
CA ALA A 146 7.94 -25.03 5.65
C ALA A 146 9.25 -25.68 5.16
N ALA A 147 9.22 -26.98 4.85
CA ALA A 147 10.39 -27.68 4.29
C ALA A 147 10.78 -27.13 2.91
N GLU A 148 9.81 -26.87 2.03
CA GLU A 148 10.06 -26.23 0.72
C GLU A 148 10.73 -24.88 0.89
N PHE A 149 10.22 -24.02 1.77
CA PHE A 149 10.81 -22.70 2.02
C PHE A 149 12.24 -22.82 2.56
N ARG A 150 12.50 -23.77 3.46
CA ARG A 150 13.87 -24.02 3.96
C ARG A 150 14.82 -24.47 2.84
N GLN A 151 14.37 -25.32 1.92
CA GLN A 151 15.13 -25.75 0.75
C GLN A 151 15.46 -24.57 -0.20
N GLN A 152 14.56 -23.58 -0.30
CA GLN A 152 14.75 -22.35 -1.07
C GLN A 152 15.67 -21.33 -0.35
N GLY A 153 16.19 -21.65 0.83
CA GLY A 153 17.06 -20.77 1.60
C GLY A 153 16.36 -19.76 2.50
N VAL A 154 15.04 -19.85 2.64
CA VAL A 154 14.26 -18.99 3.54
C VAL A 154 14.64 -19.29 5.00
N ARG A 155 15.10 -18.27 5.71
CA ARG A 155 15.62 -18.43 7.09
C ARG A 155 14.55 -18.18 8.15
N ILE A 156 13.59 -17.30 7.86
CA ILE A 156 12.52 -16.92 8.78
C ILE A 156 11.18 -17.32 8.18
N ILE A 157 10.42 -18.13 8.90
CA ILE A 157 9.09 -18.59 8.48
C ILE A 157 8.08 -18.12 9.53
N LYS A 158 7.06 -17.38 9.08
CA LYS A 158 5.93 -16.96 9.91
C LYS A 158 4.78 -17.93 9.71
N ILE A 159 4.25 -18.47 10.79
CA ILE A 159 3.14 -19.42 10.74
C ILE A 159 1.87 -18.76 11.27
N LYS A 160 0.78 -18.82 10.49
CA LYS A 160 -0.55 -18.43 10.96
C LYS A 160 -1.20 -19.60 11.69
N LEU A 161 -1.74 -19.34 12.88
CA LEU A 161 -2.50 -20.31 13.65
C LEU A 161 -3.98 -19.99 13.56
N GLY A 162 -4.80 -21.04 13.48
CA GLY A 162 -6.25 -20.94 13.45
C GLY A 162 -6.87 -20.92 14.85
N LYS A 163 -8.19 -20.68 14.87
CA LYS A 163 -9.02 -21.03 16.01
C LYS A 163 -9.38 -22.53 15.87
N ASN A 164 -9.25 -23.26 16.95
CA ASN A 164 -9.82 -24.62 17.06
C ASN A 164 -11.33 -24.54 17.05
#